data_6be65a1a9ec3290c94044f58a8e74911
#
_entry.id   6be65a1a9ec3290c94044f58a8e74911
#
_cell.length_a   1.000
_cell.length_b   1.000
_cell.length_c   1.000
_cell.angle_alpha   90.00
_cell.angle_beta   90.00
_cell.angle_gamma   90.00
#
_symmetry.space_group_name_H-M   'P 1'
#
loop_
_entity.id
_entity.type
_entity.pdbx_description
1 polymer ?
#
loop_
_entity_poly.entity_id
_entity_poly.type
_entity_poly.pdbx_seq_one_letter_code
_entity_poly.pdbx_strand_id
1 'polypeptide(L)'
;MSIRTRYLEDYVVGEARETFGRTITETDFVVHAGHTGDFFPHHVDAEFAKSQPSGQRIAHGTMIFAIGIGLTASEINPVAFSYGYDRMRFVKPVFIGDTIRSKVSITNVEPDPKRAGFGRVTEHVEIVNQKNETVLVCDHLHLVECKEGSA
;
A
#
# COMPACT_ATOMS: atom_id res chain seq x y z
N MET A 1 1.56 11.27 -13.83
CA MET A 1 0.42 11.40 -12.89
C MET A 1 -0.70 12.10 -13.63
N SER A 2 -1.87 11.47 -13.74
CA SER A 2 -3.06 12.03 -14.42
C SER A 2 -4.13 12.37 -13.38
N ILE A 3 -5.01 13.33 -13.73
CA ILE A 3 -6.19 13.61 -12.91
C ILE A 3 -7.36 12.88 -13.58
N ARG A 4 -8.04 12.04 -12.82
CA ARG A 4 -9.22 11.32 -13.28
C ARG A 4 -10.28 11.34 -12.18
N THR A 5 -11.34 12.11 -12.39
CA THR A 5 -12.46 12.13 -11.48
C THR A 5 -13.26 10.84 -11.61
N ARG A 6 -13.40 10.11 -10.51
CA ARG A 6 -14.23 8.90 -10.38
C ARG A 6 -15.13 9.08 -9.17
N TYR A 7 -16.42 9.13 -9.41
CA TYR A 7 -17.44 9.12 -8.36
C TYR A 7 -17.73 7.69 -7.89
N LEU A 8 -18.46 7.55 -6.80
CA LEU A 8 -18.78 6.23 -6.22
C LEU A 8 -19.34 5.25 -7.25
N GLU A 9 -20.24 5.73 -8.12
CA GLU A 9 -20.95 4.92 -9.13
C GLU A 9 -20.03 4.45 -10.27
N ASP A 10 -18.81 4.99 -10.36
CA ASP A 10 -17.83 4.58 -11.36
C ASP A 10 -16.92 3.42 -10.90
N TYR A 11 -17.05 3.01 -9.63
CA TYR A 11 -16.29 1.90 -9.07
C TYR A 11 -17.05 0.58 -9.24
N VAL A 12 -16.33 -0.45 -9.66
CA VAL A 12 -16.90 -1.79 -9.87
C VAL A 12 -16.15 -2.80 -9.02
N VAL A 13 -16.88 -3.55 -8.19
CA VAL A 13 -16.30 -4.66 -7.42
C VAL A 13 -15.69 -5.69 -8.37
N GLY A 14 -14.46 -6.11 -8.09
CA GLY A 14 -13.68 -7.00 -8.93
C GLY A 14 -12.77 -6.30 -9.94
N GLU A 15 -12.89 -4.98 -10.15
CA GLU A 15 -11.91 -4.21 -10.92
C GLU A 15 -10.53 -4.35 -10.26
N ALA A 16 -9.50 -4.65 -11.05
CA ALA A 16 -8.15 -4.85 -10.56
C ALA A 16 -7.12 -4.12 -11.42
N ARG A 17 -6.02 -3.73 -10.77
CA ARG A 17 -4.86 -3.10 -11.42
C ARG A 17 -3.56 -3.53 -10.75
N GLU A 18 -2.46 -3.38 -11.47
CA GLU A 18 -1.12 -3.66 -10.97
C GLU A 18 -0.20 -2.47 -11.29
N THR A 19 0.73 -2.19 -10.39
CA THR A 19 1.68 -1.08 -10.54
C THR A 19 2.97 -1.52 -11.22
N PHE A 20 3.78 -0.55 -11.64
CA PHE A 20 5.19 -0.82 -11.96
C PHE A 20 5.93 -1.32 -10.72
N GLY A 21 7.02 -2.07 -10.96
CA GLY A 21 7.91 -2.51 -9.90
C GLY A 21 8.88 -1.42 -9.46
N ARG A 22 9.24 -1.43 -8.17
CA ARG A 22 10.31 -0.61 -7.59
C ARG A 22 11.27 -1.47 -6.80
N THR A 23 12.57 -1.37 -7.11
CA THR A 23 13.62 -2.08 -6.36
C THR A 23 13.93 -1.34 -5.05
N ILE A 24 13.98 -2.10 -3.96
CA ILE A 24 14.33 -1.64 -2.62
C ILE A 24 15.86 -1.56 -2.51
N THR A 25 16.36 -0.44 -2.06
CA THR A 25 17.78 -0.13 -2.00
C THR A 25 18.26 0.10 -0.57
N GLU A 26 19.60 0.12 -0.38
CA GLU A 26 20.22 0.52 0.88
C GLU A 26 19.77 1.92 1.32
N THR A 27 19.63 2.84 0.36
CA THR A 27 19.18 4.21 0.64
C THR A 27 17.77 4.22 1.27
N ASP A 28 16.87 3.35 0.83
CA ASP A 28 15.53 3.29 1.41
C ASP A 28 15.58 2.93 2.90
N PHE A 29 16.41 1.97 3.27
CA PHE A 29 16.62 1.57 4.68
C PHE A 29 17.15 2.73 5.51
N VAL A 30 18.23 3.38 5.05
CA VAL A 30 18.87 4.50 5.77
C VAL A 30 17.93 5.68 5.94
N VAL A 31 17.25 6.08 4.87
CA VAL A 31 16.30 7.21 4.90
C VAL A 31 15.13 6.91 5.81
N HIS A 32 14.57 5.70 5.73
CA HIS A 32 13.43 5.33 6.56
C HIS A 32 13.79 5.28 8.05
N ALA A 33 14.91 4.64 8.40
CA ALA A 33 15.43 4.60 9.78
C ALA A 33 15.67 6.02 10.32
N GLY A 34 16.30 6.89 9.53
CA GLY A 34 16.56 8.28 9.90
C GLY A 34 15.29 9.11 10.06
N HIS A 35 14.28 8.87 9.23
CA HIS A 35 12.99 9.58 9.29
C HIS A 35 12.13 9.15 10.48
N THR A 36 12.10 7.85 10.78
CA THR A 36 11.23 7.29 11.81
C THR A 36 11.88 7.20 13.19
N GLY A 37 13.22 7.19 13.26
CA GLY A 37 13.99 6.89 14.46
C GLY A 37 14.03 5.39 14.80
N ASP A 38 13.52 4.51 13.94
CA ASP A 38 13.56 3.06 14.12
C ASP A 38 14.89 2.48 13.63
N PHE A 39 15.85 2.45 14.53
CA PHE A 39 17.17 1.85 14.35
C PHE A 39 17.26 0.44 14.95
N PHE A 40 16.17 -0.32 14.94
CA PHE A 40 16.21 -1.68 15.46
C PHE A 40 17.25 -2.52 14.69
N PRO A 41 18.11 -3.29 15.40
CA PRO A 41 19.30 -3.91 14.80
C PRO A 41 19.04 -4.76 13.56
N HIS A 42 17.94 -5.50 13.48
CA HIS A 42 17.66 -6.31 12.29
C HIS A 42 17.44 -5.50 10.99
N HIS A 43 17.27 -4.18 11.10
CA HIS A 43 17.18 -3.28 9.95
C HIS A 43 18.54 -2.65 9.59
N VAL A 44 19.34 -2.34 10.60
CA VAL A 44 20.51 -1.47 10.41
C VAL A 44 21.86 -2.13 10.71
N ASP A 45 21.90 -3.22 11.49
CA ASP A 45 23.12 -3.93 11.86
C ASP A 45 23.23 -5.25 11.08
N ALA A 46 24.16 -5.29 10.13
CA ALA A 46 24.36 -6.46 9.28
C ALA A 46 24.94 -7.66 10.05
N GLU A 47 25.80 -7.41 11.07
CA GLU A 47 26.39 -8.49 11.86
C GLU A 47 25.35 -9.12 12.78
N PHE A 48 24.51 -8.30 13.44
CA PHE A 48 23.38 -8.78 14.21
C PHE A 48 22.43 -9.59 13.33
N ALA A 49 22.07 -9.07 12.16
CA ALA A 49 21.10 -9.70 11.26
C ALA A 49 21.54 -11.07 10.72
N LYS A 50 22.85 -11.32 10.60
CA LYS A 50 23.39 -12.66 10.25
C LYS A 50 23.00 -13.76 11.24
N SER A 51 22.85 -13.40 12.51
CA SER A 51 22.44 -14.33 13.57
C SER A 51 20.93 -14.58 13.64
N GLN A 52 20.14 -13.80 12.90
CA GLN A 52 18.68 -13.89 12.89
C GLN A 52 18.19 -14.92 11.86
N PRO A 53 16.94 -15.41 11.95
CA PRO A 53 16.37 -16.36 10.98
C PRO A 53 16.42 -15.88 9.51
N SER A 54 16.42 -14.57 9.28
CA SER A 54 16.54 -13.96 7.94
C SER A 54 17.95 -14.05 7.34
N GLY A 55 18.99 -14.23 8.19
CA GLY A 55 20.40 -14.25 7.78
C GLY A 55 20.94 -12.92 7.25
N GLN A 56 20.12 -11.91 7.12
CA GLN A 56 20.46 -10.59 6.61
C GLN A 56 19.45 -9.55 7.08
N ARG A 57 19.79 -8.24 6.92
CA ARG A 57 18.89 -7.15 7.26
C ARG A 57 17.58 -7.24 6.48
N ILE A 58 16.46 -6.99 7.15
CA ILE A 58 15.13 -6.96 6.57
C ILE A 58 14.59 -5.53 6.53
N ALA A 59 13.76 -5.22 5.54
CA ALA A 59 13.08 -3.94 5.42
C ALA A 59 12.11 -3.70 6.58
N HIS A 60 12.00 -2.45 7.02
CA HIS A 60 10.91 -2.03 7.90
C HIS A 60 9.57 -2.33 7.22
N GLY A 61 8.66 -2.99 7.92
CA GLY A 61 7.34 -3.28 7.37
C GLY A 61 6.57 -2.01 6.98
N THR A 62 6.69 -0.97 7.80
CA THR A 62 6.11 0.36 7.53
C THR A 62 6.69 1.05 6.30
N MET A 63 7.98 0.84 6.01
CA MET A 63 8.60 1.31 4.77
C MET A 63 8.01 0.63 3.54
N ILE A 64 7.89 -0.70 3.58
CA ILE A 64 7.31 -1.46 2.47
C ILE A 64 5.85 -1.08 2.26
N PHE A 65 5.09 -0.88 3.34
CA PHE A 65 3.74 -0.35 3.28
C PHE A 65 3.70 1.03 2.58
N ALA A 66 4.50 2.00 3.04
CA ALA A 66 4.52 3.34 2.49
C ALA A 66 4.91 3.36 1.01
N ILE A 67 5.93 2.59 0.63
CA ILE A 67 6.38 2.48 -0.78
C ILE A 67 5.29 1.80 -1.62
N GLY A 68 4.74 0.67 -1.17
CA GLY A 68 3.73 -0.08 -1.91
C GLY A 68 2.45 0.72 -2.15
N ILE A 69 1.97 1.44 -1.13
CA ILE A 69 0.83 2.35 -1.29
C ILE A 69 1.19 3.54 -2.20
N GLY A 70 2.38 4.11 -2.04
CA GLY A 70 2.86 5.17 -2.91
C GLY A 70 2.89 4.78 -4.40
N LEU A 71 3.19 3.52 -4.72
CA LEU A 71 3.14 3.02 -6.10
C LEU A 71 1.71 3.04 -6.68
N THR A 72 0.67 2.93 -5.84
CA THR A 72 -0.73 2.97 -6.31
C THR A 72 -1.20 4.38 -6.67
N ALA A 73 -0.49 5.42 -6.25
CA ALA A 73 -0.84 6.83 -6.49
C ALA A 73 -0.51 7.32 -7.92
N SER A 74 -0.82 6.52 -8.94
CA SER A 74 -0.59 6.88 -10.35
C SER A 74 -1.59 7.87 -10.90
N GLU A 75 -2.81 7.91 -10.33
CA GLU A 75 -3.89 8.81 -10.69
C GLU A 75 -4.32 9.63 -9.47
N ILE A 76 -4.66 10.90 -9.70
CA ILE A 76 -5.26 11.77 -8.69
C ILE A 76 -6.77 11.73 -8.91
N ASN A 77 -7.53 11.24 -7.92
CA ASN A 77 -8.97 11.39 -7.88
C ASN A 77 -9.34 12.51 -6.90
N PRO A 78 -9.74 13.70 -7.36
CA PRO A 78 -9.98 14.86 -6.48
C PRO A 78 -11.24 14.71 -5.60
N VAL A 79 -12.10 13.75 -5.89
CA VAL A 79 -13.34 13.47 -5.14
C VAL A 79 -13.24 12.22 -4.26
N ALA A 80 -12.02 11.69 -4.05
CA ALA A 80 -11.77 10.55 -3.18
C ALA A 80 -10.73 10.88 -2.10
N PHE A 81 -10.98 10.41 -0.88
CA PHE A 81 -10.13 10.60 0.28
C PHE A 81 -9.77 9.26 0.92
N SER A 82 -8.48 9.00 1.08
CA SER A 82 -8.01 7.90 1.92
C SER A 82 -8.25 8.25 3.39
N TYR A 83 -8.95 7.39 4.14
CA TYR A 83 -9.22 7.64 5.56
C TYR A 83 -8.68 6.55 6.49
N GLY A 84 -8.15 5.47 5.94
CA GLY A 84 -7.58 4.42 6.76
C GLY A 84 -7.13 3.18 6.01
N TYR A 85 -6.54 2.29 6.79
CA TYR A 85 -6.11 0.97 6.34
C TYR A 85 -6.50 -0.07 7.38
N ASP A 86 -7.14 -1.15 6.93
CA ASP A 86 -7.53 -2.26 7.77
C ASP A 86 -6.75 -3.52 7.39
N ARG A 87 -6.76 -4.51 8.30
CA ARG A 87 -6.25 -5.86 8.08
C ARG A 87 -4.81 -5.91 7.58
N MET A 88 -3.96 -4.92 7.92
CA MET A 88 -2.57 -4.91 7.52
C MET A 88 -1.80 -6.07 8.14
N ARG A 89 -1.05 -6.81 7.30
CA ARG A 89 -0.18 -7.90 7.72
C ARG A 89 1.12 -7.89 6.93
N PHE A 90 2.24 -7.99 7.62
CA PHE A 90 3.56 -8.27 7.05
C PHE A 90 3.69 -9.79 6.90
N VAL A 91 3.66 -10.28 5.67
CA VAL A 91 3.54 -11.72 5.38
C VAL A 91 4.91 -12.37 5.23
N LYS A 92 5.83 -11.69 4.52
CA LYS A 92 7.20 -12.15 4.31
C LYS A 92 8.18 -10.99 4.42
N PRO A 93 9.44 -11.25 4.83
CA PRO A 93 10.48 -10.23 4.82
C PRO A 93 10.78 -9.76 3.38
N VAL A 94 11.17 -8.49 3.28
CA VAL A 94 11.70 -7.88 2.05
C VAL A 94 13.14 -7.49 2.30
N PHE A 95 13.99 -7.71 1.32
CA PHE A 95 15.43 -7.49 1.40
C PHE A 95 15.88 -6.38 0.45
N ILE A 96 17.08 -5.85 0.70
CA ILE A 96 17.75 -4.96 -0.26
C ILE A 96 17.96 -5.74 -1.55
N GLY A 97 17.58 -5.13 -2.68
CA GLY A 97 17.63 -5.75 -4.01
C GLY A 97 16.32 -6.40 -4.44
N ASP A 98 15.37 -6.63 -3.53
CA ASP A 98 14.03 -7.07 -3.92
C ASP A 98 13.31 -5.98 -4.70
N THR A 99 12.54 -6.39 -5.70
CA THR A 99 11.67 -5.50 -6.47
C THR A 99 10.22 -5.78 -6.09
N ILE A 100 9.55 -4.79 -5.55
CA ILE A 100 8.15 -4.89 -5.14
C ILE A 100 7.23 -4.16 -6.12
N ARG A 101 5.98 -4.62 -6.21
CA ARG A 101 4.87 -3.96 -6.90
C ARG A 101 3.58 -4.23 -6.16
N SER A 102 2.57 -3.42 -6.40
CA SER A 102 1.27 -3.53 -5.74
C SER A 102 0.22 -4.03 -6.72
N LYS A 103 -0.54 -5.04 -6.30
CA LYS A 103 -1.77 -5.51 -6.93
C LYS A 103 -2.93 -4.99 -6.12
N VAL A 104 -3.87 -4.37 -6.78
CA VAL A 104 -5.02 -3.72 -6.14
C VAL A 104 -6.29 -4.27 -6.76
N SER A 105 -7.26 -4.64 -5.93
CA SER A 105 -8.60 -5.04 -6.38
C SER A 105 -9.68 -4.37 -5.54
N ILE A 106 -10.76 -3.91 -6.17
CA ILE A 106 -11.91 -3.34 -5.48
C ILE A 106 -12.73 -4.48 -4.90
N THR A 107 -12.88 -4.51 -3.58
CA THR A 107 -13.60 -5.57 -2.86
C THR A 107 -14.94 -5.15 -2.31
N ASN A 108 -15.15 -3.84 -2.10
CA ASN A 108 -16.42 -3.32 -1.62
C ASN A 108 -16.68 -1.90 -2.16
N VAL A 109 -17.94 -1.64 -2.50
CA VAL A 109 -18.47 -0.33 -2.89
C VAL A 109 -19.84 -0.20 -2.24
N GLU A 110 -20.02 0.77 -1.36
CA GLU A 110 -21.28 0.96 -0.63
C GLU A 110 -21.53 2.42 -0.28
N PRO A 111 -22.77 2.89 -0.14
CA PRO A 111 -23.07 4.21 0.40
C PRO A 111 -22.49 4.41 1.82
N ASP A 112 -22.06 5.61 2.17
CA ASP A 112 -21.65 5.89 3.54
C ASP A 112 -22.89 6.14 4.43
N PRO A 113 -23.12 5.35 5.51
CA PRO A 113 -24.32 5.48 6.32
C PRO A 113 -24.39 6.77 7.16
N LYS A 114 -23.28 7.51 7.23
CA LYS A 114 -23.14 8.71 8.09
C LYS A 114 -23.05 10.01 7.28
N ARG A 115 -22.74 9.93 5.97
CA ARG A 115 -22.46 11.11 5.15
C ARG A 115 -23.24 11.02 3.84
N ALA A 116 -24.36 11.72 3.75
CA ALA A 116 -25.11 11.87 2.52
C ALA A 116 -24.21 12.43 1.39
N GLY A 117 -24.34 11.93 0.19
CA GLY A 117 -23.52 12.32 -0.95
C GLY A 117 -22.13 11.67 -0.99
N PHE A 118 -21.83 10.72 -0.10
CA PHE A 118 -20.59 9.95 -0.09
C PHE A 118 -20.84 8.45 -0.01
N GLY A 119 -19.87 7.69 -0.50
CA GLY A 119 -19.79 6.27 -0.31
C GLY A 119 -18.40 5.81 0.09
N ARG A 120 -18.29 4.54 0.44
CA ARG A 120 -17.05 3.90 0.83
C ARG A 120 -16.62 2.91 -0.24
N VAL A 121 -15.34 3.00 -0.62
CA VAL A 121 -14.70 2.04 -1.50
C VAL A 121 -13.58 1.36 -0.71
N THR A 122 -13.54 0.04 -0.74
CA THR A 122 -12.45 -0.75 -0.16
C THR A 122 -11.64 -1.37 -1.27
N GLU A 123 -10.36 -1.07 -1.30
CA GLU A 123 -9.39 -1.71 -2.17
C GLU A 123 -8.55 -2.71 -1.36
N HIS A 124 -8.56 -3.97 -1.76
CA HIS A 124 -7.59 -4.94 -1.26
C HIS A 124 -6.27 -4.73 -1.97
N VAL A 125 -5.20 -4.53 -1.21
CA VAL A 125 -3.85 -4.30 -1.72
C VAL A 125 -2.95 -5.45 -1.31
N GLU A 126 -2.36 -6.12 -2.29
CA GLU A 126 -1.27 -7.07 -2.11
C GLU A 126 0.03 -6.46 -2.63
N ILE A 127 1.04 -6.33 -1.78
CA ILE A 127 2.39 -5.99 -2.21
C ILE A 127 3.12 -7.31 -2.43
N VAL A 128 3.63 -7.51 -3.64
CA VAL A 128 4.33 -8.73 -4.02
C VAL A 128 5.78 -8.43 -4.43
N ASN A 129 6.67 -9.41 -4.23
CA ASN A 129 8.07 -9.31 -4.68
C ASN A 129 8.24 -9.76 -6.14
N GLN A 130 9.47 -9.78 -6.65
CA GLN A 130 9.83 -10.19 -8.01
C GLN A 130 9.49 -11.67 -8.32
N LYS A 131 9.31 -12.50 -7.28
CA LYS A 131 8.89 -13.91 -7.42
C LYS A 131 7.37 -14.06 -7.34
N ASN A 132 6.62 -12.95 -7.34
CA ASN A 132 5.17 -12.91 -7.17
C ASN A 132 4.69 -13.47 -5.81
N GLU A 133 5.56 -13.45 -4.79
CA GLU A 133 5.21 -13.82 -3.43
C GLU A 133 4.67 -12.60 -2.70
N THR A 134 3.54 -12.76 -2.00
CA THR A 134 2.94 -11.70 -1.18
C THR A 134 3.82 -11.41 0.03
N VAL A 135 4.25 -10.16 0.16
CA VAL A 135 5.08 -9.68 1.27
C VAL A 135 4.28 -8.84 2.27
N LEU A 136 3.23 -8.17 1.80
CA LEU A 136 2.31 -7.39 2.64
C LEU A 136 0.91 -7.41 2.04
N VAL A 137 -0.10 -7.41 2.90
CA VAL A 137 -1.50 -7.19 2.51
C VAL A 137 -2.13 -6.13 3.40
N CYS A 138 -3.08 -5.38 2.86
CA CYS A 138 -3.97 -4.51 3.63
C CYS A 138 -5.23 -4.20 2.81
N ASP A 139 -6.24 -3.65 3.49
CA ASP A 139 -7.37 -3.02 2.84
C ASP A 139 -7.22 -1.51 2.94
N HIS A 140 -7.23 -0.83 1.81
CA HIS A 140 -7.19 0.62 1.71
C HIS A 140 -8.62 1.16 1.64
N LEU A 141 -8.95 2.04 2.56
CA LEU A 141 -10.30 2.55 2.75
C LEU A 141 -10.42 3.97 2.20
N HIS A 142 -11.33 4.16 1.25
CA HIS A 142 -11.60 5.44 0.62
C HIS A 142 -13.01 5.92 0.90
N LEU A 143 -13.15 7.21 1.16
CA LEU A 143 -14.40 7.94 1.10
C LEU A 143 -14.47 8.64 -0.24
N VAL A 144 -15.54 8.43 -0.99
CA VAL A 144 -15.69 8.92 -2.38
C VAL A 144 -17.02 9.65 -2.51
N GLU A 145 -17.02 10.80 -3.21
CA GLU A 145 -18.25 11.53 -3.49
C GLU A 145 -19.14 10.74 -4.45
N CYS A 146 -20.45 10.84 -4.27
CA CYS A 146 -21.46 10.37 -5.22
C CYS A 146 -21.69 11.39 -6.32
N LYS A 147 -22.16 10.96 -7.50
CA LYS A 147 -22.65 11.88 -8.53
C LYS A 147 -23.83 12.70 -8.02
N GLU A 148 -23.93 13.96 -8.45
CA GLU A 148 -25.09 14.80 -8.13
C GLU A 148 -26.38 14.10 -8.55
N GLY A 149 -27.36 14.02 -7.62
CA GLY A 149 -28.66 13.38 -7.84
C GLY A 149 -28.71 11.87 -7.57
N SER A 150 -27.63 11.26 -7.04
CA SER A 150 -27.56 9.83 -6.69
C SER A 150 -27.85 9.55 -5.20
N ALA A 151 -28.49 10.48 -4.49
CA ALA A 151 -28.85 10.35 -3.07
C ALA A 151 -30.29 9.86 -2.90
#